data_7d3fa6cf27dfc77c7d54b6aeb71a9ee2
#
_entry.id   7d3fa6cf27dfc77c7d54b6aeb71a9ee2
#
_cell.length_a   1.000
_cell.length_b   1.000
_cell.length_c   1.000
_cell.angle_alpha   90.00
_cell.angle_beta   90.00
_cell.angle_gamma   90.00
#
_symmetry.space_group_name_H-M   'P 1'
#
loop_
_entity.id
_entity.type
_entity.pdbx_description
1 polymer ?
#
loop_
_entity_poly.entity_id
_entity_poly.type
_entity_poly.pdbx_seq_one_letter_code
_entity_poly.pdbx_strand_id
1 'polypeptide(L)'
;MFPMARSTTRRLLAGAGTAAALLIGSTLNGAPEQIAHAQGTPGLLEFRWDTDRDYRKLYYWQSSNIESDRSDWFLTLREKDRKTAILKLTVTVPDYFDAKLKPHRMRLCRTTVGGMMSRSKCLEEIPAVIEVNKDQTEIVVFPDTPLPSDGDYSLWIKLFNPSGKRMYQFNALVQAPGDVPMSGYRGSWLIDVD
;
A
#
# COMPACT_ATOMS: atom_id res chain seq x y z
N MET A 1 -23.69 -47.68 28.27
CA MET A 1 -23.45 -47.68 29.72
C MET A 1 -23.43 -46.21 30.12
N PHE A 2 -24.56 -45.75 30.63
CA PHE A 2 -24.76 -44.48 31.35
C PHE A 2 -24.11 -44.52 32.72
N PRO A 3 -23.93 -43.46 33.51
CA PRO A 3 -24.86 -42.37 33.81
C PRO A 3 -24.23 -40.97 33.83
N MET A 4 -24.95 -39.89 33.59
CA MET A 4 -25.88 -39.09 34.40
C MET A 4 -25.31 -38.52 35.73
N ALA A 5 -25.42 -37.24 35.87
CA ALA A 5 -26.15 -36.43 36.85
C ALA A 5 -25.31 -35.22 37.31
N ARG A 6 -25.70 -34.07 37.63
CA ARG A 6 -26.83 -33.24 38.10
C ARG A 6 -26.25 -31.89 38.51
N SER A 7 -26.72 -30.72 38.05
CA SER A 7 -27.76 -29.87 38.69
C SER A 7 -27.48 -29.35 40.08
N THR A 8 -27.43 -28.04 40.29
CA THR A 8 -27.99 -27.25 41.41
C THR A 8 -27.68 -25.75 41.15
N THR A 9 -28.55 -24.90 40.83
CA THR A 9 -29.67 -24.14 41.43
C THR A 9 -29.32 -23.24 42.64
N ARG A 10 -29.78 -21.97 42.52
CA ARG A 10 -30.17 -20.96 43.53
C ARG A 10 -29.06 -20.05 44.07
N ARG A 11 -29.23 -18.73 44.24
CA ARG A 11 -30.38 -17.97 44.77
C ARG A 11 -30.33 -16.50 44.39
N LEU A 12 -31.53 -15.96 44.20
CA LEU A 12 -31.94 -14.57 44.24
C LEU A 12 -31.65 -13.90 45.59
N LEU A 13 -31.29 -12.62 45.57
CA LEU A 13 -31.68 -11.68 46.63
C LEU A 13 -31.96 -10.34 46.03
N ALA A 14 -33.20 -9.94 46.19
CA ALA A 14 -33.76 -8.63 45.91
C ALA A 14 -33.42 -7.68 47.07
N GLY A 15 -33.14 -6.42 46.77
CA GLY A 15 -33.05 -5.35 47.73
C GLY A 15 -33.63 -4.08 47.11
N ALA A 16 -34.84 -3.77 47.56
CA ALA A 16 -35.53 -2.53 47.27
C ALA A 16 -35.11 -1.44 48.27
N GLY A 17 -35.08 -0.20 47.80
CA GLY A 17 -34.79 0.95 48.65
C GLY A 17 -34.89 2.25 47.86
N THR A 18 -36.08 2.74 47.77
CA THR A 18 -36.71 4.05 48.10
C THR A 18 -36.17 5.31 47.42
N ALA A 19 -37.13 5.96 46.84
CA ALA A 19 -37.17 7.28 46.23
C ALA A 19 -36.78 8.46 47.15
N ALA A 20 -36.18 9.48 46.55
CA ALA A 20 -36.36 10.86 46.97
C ALA A 20 -36.30 11.76 45.74
N ALA A 21 -37.44 12.30 45.39
CA ALA A 21 -37.56 13.38 44.44
C ALA A 21 -37.16 14.72 45.09
N LEU A 22 -36.33 15.49 44.41
CA LEU A 22 -36.26 16.92 44.60
C LEU A 22 -36.15 17.61 43.25
N LEU A 23 -37.24 18.20 42.85
CA LEU A 23 -37.36 19.25 41.83
C LEU A 23 -36.73 20.52 42.38
N ILE A 24 -35.86 21.15 41.64
CA ILE A 24 -35.66 22.63 41.59
C ILE A 24 -34.77 22.99 40.40
N GLY A 25 -35.26 23.89 39.56
CA GLY A 25 -34.49 24.98 39.01
C GLY A 25 -33.99 24.84 37.58
N SER A 26 -34.82 25.27 36.64
CA SER A 26 -34.44 25.70 35.30
C SER A 26 -33.39 26.81 35.35
N THR A 27 -32.22 26.59 34.76
CA THR A 27 -31.44 27.67 34.17
C THR A 27 -30.94 27.19 32.82
N LEU A 28 -31.51 27.79 31.78
CA LEU A 28 -30.99 27.84 30.43
C LEU A 28 -29.60 28.52 30.45
N ASN A 29 -28.57 27.75 30.46
CA ASN A 29 -27.26 28.23 30.04
C ASN A 29 -26.80 27.32 28.92
N GLY A 30 -26.80 27.90 27.73
CA GLY A 30 -26.21 27.28 26.56
C GLY A 30 -24.75 26.94 26.85
N ALA A 31 -24.47 25.65 26.99
CA ALA A 31 -23.11 25.16 26.94
C ALA A 31 -22.63 25.34 25.50
N PRO A 32 -21.48 25.98 25.27
CA PRO A 32 -20.89 25.95 23.95
C PRO A 32 -20.58 24.48 23.63
N GLU A 33 -21.12 24.01 22.51
CA GLU A 33 -20.67 22.76 21.90
C GLU A 33 -19.16 22.87 21.71
N GLN A 34 -18.42 22.26 22.61
CA GLN A 34 -17.00 22.01 22.37
C GLN A 34 -16.95 21.03 21.22
N ILE A 35 -16.77 21.58 20.01
CA ILE A 35 -16.29 20.82 18.87
C ILE A 35 -14.96 20.26 19.34
N ALA A 36 -14.94 18.97 19.67
CA ALA A 36 -13.73 18.24 19.91
C ALA A 36 -12.98 18.24 18.58
N HIS A 37 -12.12 19.22 18.40
CA HIS A 37 -11.06 19.13 17.42
C HIS A 37 -10.20 17.96 17.87
N ALA A 38 -10.37 16.83 17.23
CA ALA A 38 -9.36 15.79 17.25
C ALA A 38 -8.10 16.43 16.67
N GLN A 39 -7.26 16.95 17.56
CA GLN A 39 -5.89 17.30 17.21
C GLN A 39 -5.21 16.00 16.88
N GLY A 40 -5.20 15.68 15.59
CA GLY A 40 -4.34 14.64 15.05
C GLY A 40 -2.92 15.04 15.45
N THR A 41 -2.29 14.23 16.27
CA THR A 41 -0.85 14.32 16.56
C THR A 41 -0.12 14.23 15.24
N PRO A 42 0.66 15.26 14.83
CA PRO A 42 1.43 15.17 13.61
C PRO A 42 2.53 14.13 13.81
N GLY A 43 2.52 13.11 12.99
CA GLY A 43 3.71 12.38 12.65
C GLY A 43 4.26 11.41 13.67
N LEU A 44 3.55 10.35 13.93
CA LEU A 44 4.12 9.06 14.26
C LEU A 44 3.30 8.03 13.48
N LEU A 45 3.89 7.58 12.36
CA LEU A 45 3.53 6.33 11.66
C LEU A 45 2.02 6.03 11.79
N GLU A 46 1.19 6.83 11.19
CA GLU A 46 -0.16 6.40 10.90
C GLU A 46 -0.05 5.23 9.92
N PHE A 47 0.29 4.06 10.47
CA PHE A 47 -0.03 2.80 9.85
C PHE A 47 -1.55 2.73 9.85
N ARG A 48 -2.18 3.48 8.99
CA ARG A 48 -3.50 3.14 8.52
C ARG A 48 -3.36 1.78 7.85
N TRP A 49 -3.61 0.78 8.64
CA TRP A 49 -4.15 -0.46 8.11
C TRP A 49 -5.54 -0.08 7.64
N ASP A 50 -5.57 0.67 6.55
CA ASP A 50 -6.81 0.86 5.86
C ASP A 50 -7.21 -0.54 5.44
N THR A 51 -8.26 -1.05 6.08
CA THR A 51 -8.94 -2.28 5.70
C THR A 51 -9.69 -2.07 4.41
N ASP A 52 -9.26 -1.11 3.61
CA ASP A 52 -9.73 -0.95 2.26
C ASP A 52 -9.33 -2.23 1.52
N ARG A 53 -10.33 -3.05 1.24
CA ARG A 53 -10.17 -4.36 0.58
C ARG A 53 -9.43 -4.24 -0.76
N ASP A 54 -9.30 -3.02 -1.26
CA ASP A 54 -8.67 -2.69 -2.51
C ASP A 54 -7.19 -2.32 -2.36
N TYR A 55 -6.71 -2.00 -1.14
CA TYR A 55 -5.29 -1.71 -0.92
C TYR A 55 -4.47 -2.99 -0.91
N ARG A 56 -3.55 -3.12 -1.86
CA ARG A 56 -2.63 -4.24 -1.96
C ARG A 56 -1.19 -3.76 -1.94
N LYS A 57 -0.44 -4.15 -0.91
CA LYS A 57 0.99 -3.88 -0.84
C LYS A 57 1.75 -4.80 -1.79
N LEU A 58 2.50 -4.20 -2.72
CA LEU A 58 3.41 -4.89 -3.62
C LEU A 58 4.81 -4.98 -3.04
N TYR A 59 5.56 -5.97 -3.49
CA TYR A 59 6.94 -6.15 -3.09
C TYR A 59 7.88 -5.24 -3.87
N TYR A 60 8.81 -4.60 -3.18
CA TYR A 60 9.94 -3.92 -3.80
C TYR A 60 11.26 -4.28 -3.10
N TRP A 61 12.34 -4.03 -3.78
CA TRP A 61 13.68 -4.11 -3.24
C TRP A 61 14.47 -2.89 -3.71
N GLN A 62 15.27 -2.32 -2.82
CA GLN A 62 16.17 -1.21 -3.12
C GLN A 62 17.57 -1.50 -2.58
N SER A 63 18.61 -1.05 -3.31
CA SER A 63 20.00 -1.29 -2.91
C SER A 63 20.48 -0.35 -1.81
N SER A 64 19.89 0.82 -1.71
CA SER A 64 20.11 1.82 -0.66
C SER A 64 18.80 2.54 -0.38
N ASN A 65 18.52 2.83 0.89
CA ASN A 65 17.40 3.67 1.31
C ASN A 65 17.86 5.08 1.76
N ILE A 66 19.14 5.37 1.68
CA ILE A 66 19.69 6.65 2.09
C ILE A 66 19.31 7.74 1.08
N GLU A 67 18.87 8.92 1.58
CA GLU A 67 18.56 10.07 0.74
C GLU A 67 19.73 10.47 -0.17
N SER A 68 19.41 10.87 -1.39
CA SER A 68 20.40 11.33 -2.39
C SER A 68 21.47 10.29 -2.77
N ASP A 69 21.41 9.08 -2.24
CA ASP A 69 22.32 8.01 -2.60
C ASP A 69 21.92 7.33 -3.91
N ARG A 70 22.88 6.75 -4.59
CA ARG A 70 22.62 5.96 -5.79
C ARG A 70 21.95 4.65 -5.42
N SER A 71 20.81 4.39 -5.98
CA SER A 71 20.04 3.18 -5.71
C SER A 71 19.52 2.50 -6.96
N ASP A 72 19.44 1.19 -6.87
CA ASP A 72 18.73 0.33 -7.81
C ASP A 72 17.40 -0.07 -7.16
N TRP A 73 16.28 0.29 -7.77
CA TRP A 73 14.95 -0.06 -7.31
C TRP A 73 14.34 -1.14 -8.19
N PHE A 74 13.83 -2.19 -7.59
CA PHE A 74 13.07 -3.25 -8.24
C PHE A 74 11.62 -3.18 -7.79
N LEU A 75 10.76 -2.58 -8.59
CA LEU A 75 9.31 -2.53 -8.37
C LEU A 75 8.71 -3.81 -8.91
N THR A 76 8.42 -4.77 -8.03
CA THR A 76 8.10 -6.15 -8.42
C THR A 76 6.60 -6.42 -8.41
N LEU A 77 6.13 -7.00 -9.51
CA LEU A 77 4.84 -7.65 -9.64
C LEU A 77 5.08 -9.16 -9.60
N ARG A 78 4.83 -9.79 -8.45
CA ARG A 78 5.01 -11.23 -8.28
C ARG A 78 3.89 -11.99 -8.96
N GLU A 79 4.13 -13.24 -9.28
CA GLU A 79 3.12 -14.15 -9.83
C GLU A 79 1.82 -14.10 -9.02
N LYS A 80 1.91 -14.21 -7.69
CA LYS A 80 0.76 -14.16 -6.78
C LYS A 80 0.00 -12.82 -6.78
N ASP A 81 0.63 -11.75 -7.24
CA ASP A 81 0.02 -10.42 -7.31
C ASP A 81 -0.78 -10.22 -8.60
N ARG A 82 -0.74 -11.21 -9.52
CA ARG A 82 -1.35 -11.15 -10.85
C ARG A 82 -2.21 -12.39 -11.12
N LYS A 83 -3.30 -12.19 -11.84
CA LYS A 83 -4.17 -13.28 -12.30
C LYS A 83 -4.20 -13.40 -13.82
N THR A 84 -3.70 -12.39 -14.51
CA THR A 84 -3.78 -12.25 -15.97
C THR A 84 -2.46 -11.74 -16.53
N ALA A 85 -2.24 -11.96 -17.81
CA ALA A 85 -1.13 -11.36 -18.54
C ALA A 85 -1.22 -9.83 -18.51
N ILE A 86 -0.11 -9.14 -18.74
CA ILE A 86 -0.01 -7.68 -18.75
C ILE A 86 0.39 -7.19 -20.13
N LEU A 87 -0.47 -6.37 -20.75
CA LEU A 87 -0.17 -5.66 -22.00
C LEU A 87 0.55 -4.34 -21.75
N LYS A 88 0.18 -3.65 -20.68
CA LYS A 88 0.74 -2.36 -20.30
C LYS A 88 0.80 -2.26 -18.78
N LEU A 89 1.91 -1.75 -18.27
CA LEU A 89 2.05 -1.36 -16.88
C LEU A 89 2.20 0.16 -16.82
N THR A 90 1.33 0.79 -16.03
CA THR A 90 1.46 2.19 -15.67
C THR A 90 1.80 2.30 -14.19
N VAL A 91 2.84 3.05 -13.87
CA VAL A 91 3.26 3.32 -12.49
C VAL A 91 3.02 4.80 -12.22
N THR A 92 2.11 5.11 -11.31
CA THR A 92 1.92 6.48 -10.86
C THR A 92 2.93 6.82 -9.77
N VAL A 93 3.52 7.99 -9.87
CA VAL A 93 4.57 8.52 -8.99
C VAL A 93 3.98 9.72 -8.26
N PRO A 94 4.17 9.84 -6.95
CA PRO A 94 3.66 11.00 -6.23
C PRO A 94 4.32 12.30 -6.70
N ASP A 95 3.59 13.38 -6.73
CA ASP A 95 4.01 14.71 -7.22
C ASP A 95 5.16 15.32 -6.41
N TYR A 96 5.28 14.91 -5.16
CA TYR A 96 6.38 15.33 -4.27
C TYR A 96 7.65 14.48 -4.40
N PHE A 97 7.72 13.57 -5.41
CA PHE A 97 8.92 12.78 -5.68
C PHE A 97 9.91 13.60 -6.51
N ASP A 98 11.02 14.04 -5.92
CA ASP A 98 11.98 14.95 -6.52
C ASP A 98 13.15 14.29 -7.25
N ALA A 99 13.25 12.95 -7.22
CA ALA A 99 14.27 12.24 -7.98
C ALA A 99 13.92 12.15 -9.46
N LYS A 100 14.94 12.30 -10.32
CA LYS A 100 14.72 12.27 -11.77
C LYS A 100 14.59 10.85 -12.31
N LEU A 101 13.45 10.59 -12.92
CA LEU A 101 13.14 9.37 -13.63
C LEU A 101 13.59 9.47 -15.08
N LYS A 102 14.50 8.58 -15.49
CA LYS A 102 15.09 8.58 -16.84
C LYS A 102 14.80 7.25 -17.54
N PRO A 103 14.02 7.22 -18.63
CA PRO A 103 13.66 5.98 -19.32
C PRO A 103 14.86 5.10 -19.66
N HIS A 104 15.96 5.70 -20.14
CA HIS A 104 17.17 4.97 -20.52
C HIS A 104 17.90 4.30 -19.34
N ARG A 105 17.51 4.61 -18.09
CA ARG A 105 18.00 3.97 -16.86
C ARG A 105 17.00 2.99 -16.27
N MET A 106 15.96 2.65 -17.02
CA MET A 106 14.94 1.71 -16.62
C MET A 106 14.99 0.46 -17.50
N ARG A 107 14.66 -0.67 -16.93
CA ARG A 107 14.57 -1.96 -17.63
C ARG A 107 13.36 -2.73 -17.09
N LEU A 108 12.67 -3.42 -17.97
CA LEU A 108 11.71 -4.43 -17.57
C LEU A 108 12.44 -5.78 -17.50
N CYS A 109 12.32 -6.46 -16.38
CA CYS A 109 13.05 -7.70 -16.12
C CYS A 109 12.14 -8.82 -15.64
N ARG A 110 12.42 -10.04 -16.11
CA ARG A 110 12.10 -11.24 -15.35
C ARG A 110 13.06 -11.29 -14.17
N THR A 111 12.55 -11.46 -12.95
CA THR A 111 13.31 -11.15 -11.74
C THR A 111 13.32 -12.32 -10.77
N THR A 112 14.47 -12.60 -10.17
CA THR A 112 14.49 -13.36 -8.92
C THR A 112 14.21 -12.39 -7.78
N VAL A 113 13.13 -12.65 -7.04
CA VAL A 113 12.76 -11.83 -5.89
C VAL A 113 13.75 -12.09 -4.77
N GLY A 114 14.37 -11.03 -4.28
CA GLY A 114 15.25 -11.08 -3.14
C GLY A 114 14.50 -11.36 -1.83
N GLY A 115 15.23 -11.58 -0.77
CA GLY A 115 14.73 -11.74 0.59
C GLY A 115 15.59 -10.94 1.56
N MET A 116 15.45 -11.23 2.86
CA MET A 116 16.20 -10.50 3.89
C MET A 116 17.72 -10.57 3.69
N MET A 117 18.24 -11.66 3.12
CA MET A 117 19.67 -11.89 2.92
C MET A 117 20.08 -11.99 1.44
N SER A 118 19.16 -11.78 0.52
CA SER A 118 19.43 -11.89 -0.92
C SER A 118 18.90 -10.69 -1.67
N ARG A 119 19.64 -10.27 -2.69
CA ARG A 119 19.26 -9.15 -3.56
C ARG A 119 18.29 -9.62 -4.63
N SER A 120 17.35 -8.75 -5.01
CA SER A 120 16.61 -8.94 -6.26
C SER A 120 17.58 -8.82 -7.44
N LYS A 121 17.40 -9.67 -8.45
CA LYS A 121 18.27 -9.69 -9.63
C LYS A 121 17.42 -9.79 -10.90
N CYS A 122 17.80 -9.00 -11.90
CA CYS A 122 17.30 -9.18 -13.26
C CYS A 122 17.90 -10.48 -13.82
N LEU A 123 17.05 -11.48 -14.11
CA LEU A 123 17.46 -12.73 -14.76
C LEU A 123 17.53 -12.55 -16.25
N GLU A 124 16.54 -11.87 -16.80
CA GLU A 124 16.35 -11.64 -18.21
C GLU A 124 15.73 -10.28 -18.42
N GLU A 125 16.31 -9.47 -19.29
CA GLU A 125 15.73 -8.20 -19.72
C GLU A 125 14.65 -8.48 -20.76
N ILE A 126 13.45 -7.95 -20.52
CA ILE A 126 12.32 -8.09 -21.43
C ILE A 126 12.25 -6.83 -22.28
N PRO A 127 12.25 -6.98 -23.60
CA PRO A 127 12.10 -5.86 -24.52
C PRO A 127 10.80 -5.11 -24.24
N ALA A 128 10.91 -3.81 -24.03
CA ALA A 128 9.78 -2.93 -23.72
C ALA A 128 10.10 -1.48 -24.07
N VAL A 129 9.09 -0.75 -24.50
CA VAL A 129 9.15 0.70 -24.56
C VAL A 129 8.78 1.27 -23.19
N ILE A 130 9.64 2.12 -22.64
CA ILE A 130 9.43 2.75 -21.34
C ILE A 130 9.40 4.27 -21.55
N GLU A 131 8.32 4.86 -21.12
CA GLU A 131 8.07 6.30 -21.22
C GLU A 131 7.86 6.90 -19.84
N VAL A 132 8.29 8.14 -19.66
CA VAL A 132 8.03 8.95 -18.46
C VAL A 132 7.41 10.26 -18.93
N ASN A 133 6.31 10.65 -18.31
CA ASN A 133 5.65 11.90 -18.65
C ASN A 133 6.50 13.12 -18.26
N LYS A 134 6.17 14.29 -18.80
CA LYS A 134 6.94 15.52 -18.58
C LYS A 134 7.00 15.93 -17.11
N ASP A 135 5.94 15.66 -16.38
CA ASP A 135 5.77 16.05 -14.98
C ASP A 135 6.40 15.04 -14.01
N GLN A 136 7.01 13.95 -14.53
CA GLN A 136 7.65 12.89 -13.75
C GLN A 136 6.71 12.15 -12.78
N THR A 137 5.40 12.22 -13.05
CA THR A 137 4.35 11.61 -12.20
C THR A 137 3.84 10.28 -12.72
N GLU A 138 4.29 9.85 -13.89
CA GLU A 138 3.86 8.61 -14.52
C GLU A 138 4.98 7.96 -15.32
N ILE A 139 5.12 6.64 -15.12
CA ILE A 139 5.97 5.77 -15.95
C ILE A 139 5.06 4.79 -16.66
N VAL A 140 5.15 4.72 -17.98
CA VAL A 140 4.39 3.76 -18.79
C VAL A 140 5.36 2.76 -19.41
N VAL A 141 5.04 1.49 -19.26
CA VAL A 141 5.84 0.38 -19.79
C VAL A 141 4.98 -0.45 -20.73
N PHE A 142 5.44 -0.55 -21.97
CA PHE A 142 4.83 -1.36 -23.02
C PHE A 142 5.78 -2.51 -23.35
N PRO A 143 5.55 -3.72 -22.81
CA PRO A 143 6.30 -4.89 -23.22
C PRO A 143 6.02 -5.21 -24.69
N ASP A 144 7.05 -5.59 -25.47
CA ASP A 144 6.88 -5.99 -26.88
C ASP A 144 5.97 -7.21 -27.04
N THR A 145 5.99 -8.07 -25.99
CA THR A 145 5.07 -9.20 -25.88
C THR A 145 4.37 -9.14 -24.51
N PRO A 146 3.09 -9.52 -24.42
CA PRO A 146 2.38 -9.50 -23.14
C PRO A 146 3.13 -10.30 -22.08
N LEU A 147 3.34 -9.74 -20.89
CA LEU A 147 3.93 -10.47 -19.78
C LEU A 147 2.97 -11.58 -19.34
N PRO A 148 3.40 -12.83 -19.31
CA PRO A 148 2.54 -13.92 -18.88
C PRO A 148 2.16 -13.80 -17.40
N SER A 149 1.12 -14.52 -16.97
CA SER A 149 0.65 -14.51 -15.58
C SER A 149 1.60 -15.18 -14.60
N ASP A 150 2.43 -16.09 -15.08
CA ASP A 150 3.47 -16.79 -14.31
C ASP A 150 4.76 -15.97 -14.19
N GLY A 151 5.58 -16.31 -13.20
CA GLY A 151 6.86 -15.66 -12.92
C GLY A 151 6.76 -14.28 -12.25
N ASP A 152 7.90 -13.78 -11.83
CA ASP A 152 8.03 -12.48 -11.17
C ASP A 152 8.68 -11.48 -12.12
N TYR A 153 8.07 -10.31 -12.28
CA TYR A 153 8.56 -9.25 -13.15
C TYR A 153 8.77 -7.98 -12.38
N SER A 154 9.84 -7.25 -12.69
CA SER A 154 10.13 -5.98 -12.04
C SER A 154 10.43 -4.89 -13.07
N LEU A 155 9.95 -3.71 -12.78
CA LEU A 155 10.50 -2.51 -13.35
C LEU A 155 11.75 -2.16 -12.52
N TRP A 156 12.92 -2.36 -13.12
CA TRP A 156 14.21 -2.01 -12.53
C TRP A 156 14.55 -0.58 -12.89
N ILE A 157 14.77 0.26 -11.90
CA ILE A 157 15.04 1.69 -12.04
C ILE A 157 16.38 2.01 -11.38
N LYS A 158 17.31 2.61 -12.11
CA LYS A 158 18.56 3.15 -11.58
C LYS A 158 18.42 4.65 -11.39
N LEU A 159 18.48 5.11 -10.16
CA LEU A 159 18.29 6.52 -9.85
C LEU A 159 19.18 6.96 -8.68
N PHE A 160 19.16 8.23 -8.37
CA PHE A 160 19.55 8.77 -7.08
C PHE A 160 18.26 8.89 -6.26
N ASN A 161 18.27 8.41 -5.03
CA ASN A 161 17.15 8.54 -4.14
C ASN A 161 16.72 10.00 -4.01
N PRO A 162 15.44 10.27 -3.76
CA PRO A 162 14.97 11.62 -3.50
C PRO A 162 15.67 12.24 -2.29
N SER A 163 15.64 13.57 -2.22
CA SER A 163 16.29 14.33 -1.14
C SER A 163 15.48 14.37 0.15
N GLY A 164 14.24 13.89 0.13
CA GLY A 164 13.35 13.90 1.28
C GLY A 164 13.28 12.54 1.96
N LYS A 165 13.53 12.52 3.27
CA LYS A 165 13.34 11.35 4.12
C LYS A 165 11.87 11.10 4.36
N ARG A 166 11.28 10.19 3.65
CA ARG A 166 9.86 9.85 3.74
C ARG A 166 9.51 8.59 2.99
N MET A 167 8.28 8.16 3.18
CA MET A 167 7.71 7.08 2.41
C MET A 167 7.05 7.62 1.13
N TYR A 168 7.37 6.99 0.00
CA TYR A 168 6.83 7.30 -1.32
C TYR A 168 5.91 6.18 -1.78
N GLN A 169 4.66 6.51 -2.11
CA GLN A 169 3.71 5.54 -2.62
C GLN A 169 3.65 5.60 -4.14
N PHE A 170 4.03 4.50 -4.78
CA PHE A 170 3.91 4.29 -6.21
C PHE A 170 2.77 3.30 -6.45
N ASN A 171 1.85 3.61 -7.38
CA ASN A 171 0.74 2.71 -7.67
C ASN A 171 0.94 2.01 -9.00
N ALA A 172 0.64 0.72 -9.02
CA ALA A 172 0.63 -0.10 -10.22
C ALA A 172 -0.77 -0.17 -10.81
N LEU A 173 -0.92 0.29 -12.05
CA LEU A 173 -2.09 0.05 -12.86
C LEU A 173 -1.68 -0.85 -14.03
N VAL A 174 -2.41 -1.91 -14.27
CA VAL A 174 -2.11 -2.84 -15.35
C VAL A 174 -3.28 -2.97 -16.29
N GLN A 175 -2.98 -3.03 -17.57
CA GLN A 175 -3.93 -3.38 -18.61
C GLN A 175 -3.74 -4.85 -18.95
N ALA A 176 -4.80 -5.63 -18.78
CA ALA A 176 -4.84 -7.03 -19.21
C ALA A 176 -5.30 -7.15 -20.66
N PRO A 177 -5.01 -8.28 -21.34
CA PRO A 177 -5.64 -8.61 -22.60
C PRO A 177 -7.16 -8.68 -22.46
N GLY A 178 -7.88 -8.16 -23.43
CA GLY A 178 -9.35 -8.17 -23.48
C GLY A 178 -9.87 -7.15 -24.47
N ASP A 179 -11.18 -7.22 -24.72
CA ASP A 179 -11.85 -6.35 -25.72
C ASP A 179 -11.94 -4.89 -25.27
N VAL A 180 -11.85 -4.65 -23.97
CA VAL A 180 -11.89 -3.31 -23.39
C VAL A 180 -10.51 -2.96 -22.80
N PRO A 181 -9.81 -1.94 -23.35
CA PRO A 181 -8.47 -1.58 -22.92
C PRO A 181 -8.49 -0.75 -21.62
N MET A 182 -8.96 -1.34 -20.52
CA MET A 182 -9.01 -0.65 -19.24
C MET A 182 -7.78 -1.03 -18.39
N SER A 183 -7.15 -0.01 -17.81
CA SER A 183 -6.12 -0.22 -16.80
C SER A 183 -6.77 -0.32 -15.41
N GLY A 184 -6.49 -1.40 -14.70
CA GLY A 184 -6.97 -1.63 -13.34
C GLY A 184 -5.85 -1.52 -12.32
N TYR A 185 -6.18 -0.96 -11.15
CA TYR A 185 -5.27 -0.92 -10.00
C TYR A 185 -4.89 -2.32 -9.56
N ARG A 186 -3.59 -2.52 -9.34
CA ARG A 186 -3.06 -3.84 -8.95
C ARG A 186 -2.43 -3.85 -7.57
N GLY A 187 -2.01 -2.70 -7.10
CA GLY A 187 -1.40 -2.53 -5.79
C GLY A 187 -0.43 -1.35 -5.74
N SER A 188 0.21 -1.16 -4.59
CA SER A 188 1.14 -0.05 -4.38
C SER A 188 2.45 -0.54 -3.77
N TRP A 189 3.54 0.10 -4.20
CA TRP A 189 4.84 0.02 -3.56
C TRP A 189 4.99 1.20 -2.60
N LEU A 190 5.27 0.91 -1.34
CA LEU A 190 5.60 1.90 -0.32
C LEU A 190 7.10 1.89 -0.11
N ILE A 191 7.78 2.82 -0.74
CA ILE A 191 9.23 2.90 -0.78
C ILE A 191 9.69 3.88 0.29
N ASP A 192 10.52 3.41 1.18
CA ASP A 192 11.04 4.18 2.29
C ASP A 192 12.43 4.72 1.95
N VAL A 193 12.66 6.03 2.24
CA VAL A 193 13.93 6.73 2.07
C VAL A 193 14.25 7.45 3.37
N ASP A 194 15.41 7.12 3.94
CA ASP A 194 15.93 7.62 5.23
C ASP A 194 17.05 8.68 5.07
#